data_23fd899c6228d75e1f37d37a56c9803e
#
_entry.id   23fd899c6228d75e1f37d37a56c9803e
#
_cell.length_a   1.000
_cell.length_b   1.000
_cell.length_c   1.000
_cell.angle_alpha   90.00
_cell.angle_beta   90.00
_cell.angle_gamma   90.00
#
_symmetry.space_group_name_H-M   'P 1'
#
loop_
_entity.id
_entity.type
_entity.pdbx_description
1 polymer ?
#
loop_
_entity_poly.entity_id
_entity_poly.type
_entity_poly.pdbx_seq_one_letter_code
_entity_poly.pdbx_strand_id
1 'polypeptide(L)'
;MPRIKKPKKVKEPIRLRMKDLSDGSKSLYLDIYRNGKRTYEYLKLYLIPGTDSNTRRQNEITMAAANAIKSKRIIELTSGEAGIVNHTDKIYLLDWMQTYLEYQEKRDKKGIGQIKAVTHILKEYAGERFILDRVDLAFCQGYIDYMLTTFRPKGKPIAASTRNTYYQIFNGALNAAVRAKRLLRNPFNEMEKSEKPKMPESVRSYMTIEEVRALIATPMQEGRVKNAYLFSCFCGLRISDIVGLKWKNVFVDKGQ
;
A
#
# COMPACT_ATOMS: atom_id res chain seq x y z
N MET A 1 4.53 62.84 -14.34
CA MET A 1 4.30 61.92 -13.23
C MET A 1 4.20 60.51 -13.82
N PRO A 2 5.01 59.53 -13.37
CA PRO A 2 4.93 58.15 -13.89
C PRO A 2 3.63 57.49 -13.42
N ARG A 3 2.88 56.90 -14.38
CA ARG A 3 1.67 56.11 -14.09
C ARG A 3 2.02 54.89 -13.22
N ILE A 4 1.53 54.84 -11.99
CA ILE A 4 1.63 53.67 -11.12
C ILE A 4 0.87 52.51 -11.77
N LYS A 5 1.61 51.47 -12.20
CA LYS A 5 1.02 50.25 -12.73
C LYS A 5 0.22 49.55 -11.63
N LYS A 6 -1.10 49.42 -11.80
CA LYS A 6 -1.96 48.67 -10.89
C LYS A 6 -1.39 47.25 -10.70
N PRO A 7 -1.29 46.71 -9.46
CA PRO A 7 -0.78 45.37 -9.25
C PRO A 7 -1.63 44.35 -10.02
N LYS A 8 -0.97 43.46 -10.77
CA LYS A 8 -1.67 42.36 -11.45
C LYS A 8 -2.41 41.53 -10.41
N LYS A 9 -3.75 41.45 -10.48
CA LYS A 9 -4.56 40.54 -9.66
C LYS A 9 -4.03 39.14 -9.85
N VAL A 10 -3.58 38.50 -8.79
CA VAL A 10 -3.20 37.10 -8.77
C VAL A 10 -4.43 36.27 -9.18
N LYS A 11 -4.34 35.52 -10.27
CA LYS A 11 -5.45 34.68 -10.74
C LYS A 11 -5.61 33.51 -9.76
N GLU A 12 -6.73 33.48 -9.03
CA GLU A 12 -7.05 32.34 -8.19
C GLU A 12 -7.12 31.05 -9.01
N PRO A 13 -6.44 29.98 -8.60
CA PRO A 13 -6.41 28.71 -9.32
C PRO A 13 -7.76 27.98 -9.29
N ILE A 14 -8.62 28.30 -8.31
CA ILE A 14 -9.95 27.71 -8.14
C ILE A 14 -10.99 28.83 -8.02
N ARG A 15 -12.06 28.71 -8.80
CA ARG A 15 -13.21 29.62 -8.73
C ARG A 15 -14.48 28.86 -8.44
N LEU A 16 -15.27 29.33 -7.46
CA LEU A 16 -16.63 28.86 -7.27
C LEU A 16 -17.53 29.46 -8.34
N ARG A 17 -18.29 28.62 -9.03
CA ARG A 17 -19.24 29.01 -10.08
C ARG A 17 -20.59 28.36 -9.85
N MET A 18 -21.58 28.91 -10.50
CA MET A 18 -22.98 28.48 -10.45
C MET A 18 -23.45 28.10 -11.85
N LYS A 19 -24.26 27.07 -11.94
CA LYS A 19 -24.97 26.65 -13.13
C LYS A 19 -26.47 26.65 -12.84
N ASP A 20 -27.23 27.38 -13.64
CA ASP A 20 -28.69 27.41 -13.53
C ASP A 20 -29.28 26.04 -13.95
N LEU A 21 -30.26 25.58 -13.21
CA LEU A 21 -31.01 24.36 -13.46
C LEU A 21 -32.44 24.70 -13.91
N SER A 22 -33.12 23.71 -14.52
CA SER A 22 -34.47 23.89 -15.09
C SER A 22 -35.56 24.17 -14.03
N ASP A 23 -35.30 23.81 -12.77
CA ASP A 23 -36.18 24.06 -11.62
C ASP A 23 -35.97 25.46 -10.98
N GLY A 24 -35.15 26.31 -11.57
CA GLY A 24 -34.79 27.62 -11.05
C GLY A 24 -33.73 27.60 -9.94
N SER A 25 -33.28 26.44 -9.48
CA SER A 25 -32.16 26.31 -8.54
C SER A 25 -30.82 26.51 -9.23
N LYS A 26 -29.74 26.75 -8.46
CA LYS A 26 -28.39 26.89 -8.99
C LYS A 26 -27.47 25.84 -8.38
N SER A 27 -26.89 24.99 -9.24
CA SER A 27 -25.87 24.04 -8.83
C SER A 27 -24.52 24.70 -8.68
N LEU A 28 -23.84 24.46 -7.54
CA LEU A 28 -22.51 25.00 -7.25
C LEU A 28 -21.43 24.03 -7.71
N TYR A 29 -20.37 24.57 -8.37
CA TYR A 29 -19.22 23.78 -8.78
C TYR A 29 -17.93 24.60 -8.71
N LEU A 30 -16.80 23.91 -8.56
CA LEU A 30 -15.47 24.50 -8.61
C LEU A 30 -14.93 24.42 -10.05
N ASP A 31 -14.48 25.57 -10.55
CA ASP A 31 -13.78 25.72 -11.82
C ASP A 31 -12.27 25.80 -11.50
N ILE A 32 -11.55 24.70 -11.75
CA ILE A 32 -10.16 24.50 -11.38
C ILE A 32 -9.30 24.61 -12.65
N TYR A 33 -8.32 25.52 -12.66
CA TYR A 33 -7.38 25.67 -13.74
C TYR A 33 -5.96 25.38 -13.27
N ARG A 34 -5.35 24.32 -13.84
CA ARG A 34 -4.00 23.90 -13.50
C ARG A 34 -3.26 23.35 -14.72
N ASN A 35 -1.98 23.70 -14.86
CA ASN A 35 -1.08 23.18 -15.92
C ASN A 35 -1.69 23.23 -17.34
N GLY A 36 -2.39 24.32 -17.68
CA GLY A 36 -3.03 24.49 -18.98
C GLY A 36 -4.35 23.74 -19.17
N LYS A 37 -4.77 22.93 -18.20
CA LYS A 37 -6.03 22.17 -18.24
C LYS A 37 -7.05 22.76 -17.28
N ARG A 38 -8.32 22.70 -17.70
CA ARG A 38 -9.48 23.16 -16.94
C ARG A 38 -10.35 21.98 -16.57
N THR A 39 -10.67 21.85 -15.28
CA THR A 39 -11.52 20.78 -14.74
C THR A 39 -12.64 21.36 -13.89
N TYR A 40 -13.77 20.66 -13.82
CA TYR A 40 -14.94 21.07 -13.08
C TYR A 40 -15.28 20.02 -12.02
N GLU A 41 -15.43 20.45 -10.75
CA GLU A 41 -15.85 19.61 -9.63
C GLU A 41 -17.20 20.07 -9.13
N TYR A 42 -18.26 19.28 -9.36
CA TYR A 42 -19.60 19.56 -8.89
C TYR A 42 -19.73 19.21 -7.40
N LEU A 43 -20.12 20.20 -6.58
CA LEU A 43 -20.17 20.06 -5.13
C LEU A 43 -21.43 19.35 -4.62
N LYS A 44 -22.44 19.14 -5.49
CA LYS A 44 -23.78 18.67 -5.11
C LYS A 44 -24.45 19.57 -4.08
N LEU A 45 -24.12 20.85 -4.08
CA LEU A 45 -24.72 21.90 -3.28
C LEU A 45 -25.56 22.78 -4.22
N TYR A 46 -26.76 23.12 -3.78
CA TYR A 46 -27.74 23.83 -4.59
C TYR A 46 -28.25 25.07 -3.86
N LEU A 47 -28.39 26.18 -4.57
CA LEU A 47 -29.09 27.37 -4.09
C LEU A 47 -30.53 27.28 -4.52
N ILE A 48 -31.44 27.45 -3.59
CA ILE A 48 -32.88 27.33 -3.79
C ILE A 48 -33.43 28.70 -4.26
N PRO A 49 -34.32 28.73 -5.27
CA PRO A 49 -34.99 29.96 -5.65
C PRO A 49 -35.99 30.41 -4.56
N GLY A 50 -35.99 31.70 -4.23
CA GLY A 50 -36.86 32.28 -3.22
C GLY A 50 -36.26 33.53 -2.59
N THR A 51 -37.13 34.41 -2.11
CA THR A 51 -36.76 35.71 -1.50
C THR A 51 -37.08 35.79 -0.03
N ASP A 52 -37.70 34.75 0.54
CA ASP A 52 -38.06 34.67 1.93
C ASP A 52 -36.84 34.53 2.85
N SER A 53 -36.98 34.92 4.10
CA SER A 53 -35.89 34.95 5.08
C SER A 53 -35.25 33.58 5.32
N ASN A 54 -36.05 32.51 5.30
CA ASN A 54 -35.57 31.15 5.53
C ASN A 54 -34.71 30.65 4.34
N THR A 55 -35.18 30.86 3.10
CA THR A 55 -34.44 30.51 1.89
C THR A 55 -33.13 31.28 1.81
N ARG A 56 -33.12 32.57 2.15
CA ARG A 56 -31.87 33.36 2.18
C ARG A 56 -30.88 32.78 3.18
N ARG A 57 -31.32 32.48 4.40
CA ARG A 57 -30.44 31.88 5.42
C ARG A 57 -29.87 30.52 4.98
N GLN A 58 -30.69 29.69 4.36
CA GLN A 58 -30.26 28.38 3.86
C GLN A 58 -29.23 28.53 2.72
N ASN A 59 -29.46 29.47 1.81
CA ASN A 59 -28.53 29.77 0.72
C ASN A 59 -27.20 30.34 1.25
N GLU A 60 -27.21 31.16 2.30
CA GLU A 60 -25.99 31.64 2.96
C GLU A 60 -25.17 30.49 3.58
N ILE A 61 -25.82 29.55 4.27
CA ILE A 61 -25.16 28.36 4.82
C ILE A 61 -24.57 27.52 3.71
N THR A 62 -25.30 27.31 2.62
CA THR A 62 -24.84 26.55 1.45
C THR A 62 -23.64 27.23 0.78
N MET A 63 -23.66 28.55 0.64
CA MET A 63 -22.53 29.32 0.12
C MET A 63 -21.31 29.29 1.05
N ALA A 64 -21.51 29.35 2.35
CA ALA A 64 -20.44 29.21 3.33
C ALA A 64 -19.77 27.83 3.25
N ALA A 65 -20.56 26.76 3.14
CA ALA A 65 -20.08 25.40 2.94
C ALA A 65 -19.29 25.26 1.62
N ALA A 66 -19.80 25.80 0.52
CA ALA A 66 -19.09 25.79 -0.77
C ALA A 66 -17.76 26.54 -0.73
N ASN A 67 -17.70 27.68 -0.04
CA ASN A 67 -16.48 28.46 0.16
C ASN A 67 -15.47 27.73 1.07
N ALA A 68 -15.92 27.01 2.10
CA ALA A 68 -15.06 26.18 2.94
C ALA A 68 -14.43 25.04 2.13
N ILE A 69 -15.19 24.38 1.27
CA ILE A 69 -14.67 23.36 0.33
C ILE A 69 -13.67 23.99 -0.64
N LYS A 70 -13.98 25.17 -1.23
CA LYS A 70 -13.04 25.90 -2.09
C LYS A 70 -11.73 26.19 -1.37
N SER A 71 -11.77 26.69 -0.14
CA SER A 71 -10.58 27.02 0.66
C SER A 71 -9.74 25.78 0.96
N LYS A 72 -10.39 24.67 1.33
CA LYS A 72 -9.74 23.38 1.52
C LYS A 72 -9.01 22.93 0.24
N ARG A 73 -9.67 23.02 -0.91
CA ARG A 73 -9.08 22.68 -2.22
C ARG A 73 -7.90 23.59 -2.59
N ILE A 74 -7.96 24.87 -2.27
CA ILE A 74 -6.83 25.80 -2.49
C ILE A 74 -5.64 25.39 -1.63
N ILE A 75 -5.84 25.09 -0.35
CA ILE A 75 -4.79 24.62 0.55
C ILE A 75 -4.18 23.31 0.04
N GLU A 76 -5.00 22.37 -0.34
CA GLU A 76 -4.59 21.10 -0.94
C GLU A 76 -3.75 21.31 -2.20
N LEU A 77 -4.10 22.27 -3.07
CA LEU A 77 -3.35 22.61 -4.28
C LEU A 77 -2.01 23.29 -3.99
N THR A 78 -1.97 24.17 -2.98
CA THR A 78 -0.76 24.93 -2.63
C THR A 78 0.24 24.15 -1.79
N SER A 79 -0.22 23.26 -0.93
CA SER A 79 0.65 22.43 -0.07
C SER A 79 1.34 21.29 -0.82
N GLY A 80 1.06 21.10 -2.11
CA GLY A 80 1.63 19.97 -2.88
C GLY A 80 1.08 18.60 -2.47
N GLU A 81 0.27 18.54 -1.42
CA GLU A 81 -0.45 17.34 -0.96
C GLU A 81 -1.69 17.05 -1.81
N ALA A 82 -2.20 18.04 -2.53
CA ALA A 82 -3.21 17.81 -3.54
C ALA A 82 -2.56 17.33 -4.82
N GLY A 83 -2.14 16.09 -4.81
CA GLY A 83 -2.15 15.35 -6.05
C GLY A 83 -3.58 15.38 -6.59
N ILE A 84 -3.95 16.39 -7.42
CA ILE A 84 -4.96 16.11 -8.43
C ILE A 84 -4.28 15.09 -9.33
N VAL A 85 -4.31 13.86 -8.92
CA VAL A 85 -4.17 12.73 -9.81
C VAL A 85 -5.33 12.94 -10.76
N ASN A 86 -5.04 13.36 -11.99
CA ASN A 86 -6.04 13.35 -13.04
C ASN A 86 -6.43 11.88 -13.19
N HIS A 87 -7.50 11.46 -12.53
CA HIS A 87 -8.11 10.14 -12.64
C HIS A 87 -8.79 9.98 -14.00
N THR A 88 -8.11 10.36 -15.07
CA THR A 88 -8.54 10.02 -16.44
C THR A 88 -8.37 8.52 -16.67
N ASP A 89 -7.42 7.86 -15.97
CA ASP A 89 -7.21 6.43 -16.11
C ASP A 89 -7.42 5.76 -14.75
N LYS A 90 -8.51 5.01 -14.63
CA LYS A 90 -8.77 4.16 -13.48
C LYS A 90 -7.71 3.06 -13.43
N ILE A 91 -6.83 3.12 -12.43
CA ILE A 91 -5.84 2.06 -12.20
C ILE A 91 -6.47 1.01 -11.29
N TYR A 92 -6.49 -0.24 -11.74
CA TYR A 92 -6.92 -1.33 -10.89
C TYR A 92 -5.80 -1.76 -9.94
N LEU A 93 -6.19 -2.22 -8.75
CA LEU A 93 -5.25 -2.65 -7.72
C LEU A 93 -4.34 -3.79 -8.23
N LEU A 94 -4.91 -4.75 -8.98
CA LEU A 94 -4.14 -5.88 -9.51
C LEU A 94 -3.16 -5.45 -10.60
N ASP A 95 -3.53 -4.49 -11.47
CA ASP A 95 -2.61 -3.94 -12.48
C ASP A 95 -1.44 -3.22 -11.82
N TRP A 96 -1.72 -2.52 -10.71
CA TRP A 96 -0.66 -1.91 -9.91
C TRP A 96 0.26 -2.97 -9.29
N MET A 97 -0.31 -4.04 -8.72
CA MET A 97 0.48 -5.14 -8.16
C MET A 97 1.35 -5.83 -9.22
N GLN A 98 0.85 -5.98 -10.45
CA GLN A 98 1.62 -6.50 -11.58
C GLN A 98 2.78 -5.54 -11.94
N THR A 99 2.52 -4.25 -12.02
CA THR A 99 3.55 -3.22 -12.24
C THR A 99 4.62 -3.25 -11.13
N TYR A 100 4.19 -3.42 -9.89
CA TYR A 100 5.10 -3.53 -8.74
C TYR A 100 5.94 -4.81 -8.81
N LEU A 101 5.35 -5.93 -9.22
CA LEU A 101 6.06 -7.20 -9.44
C LEU A 101 7.17 -7.04 -10.48
N GLU A 102 6.85 -6.51 -11.65
CA GLU A 102 7.81 -6.26 -12.74
C GLU A 102 8.96 -5.34 -12.31
N TYR A 103 8.64 -4.31 -11.53
CA TYR A 103 9.66 -3.43 -10.95
C TYR A 103 10.60 -4.16 -10.00
N GLN A 104 10.10 -5.09 -9.20
CA GLN A 104 10.92 -5.88 -8.28
C GLN A 104 11.73 -6.97 -9.03
N GLU A 105 11.17 -7.57 -10.08
CA GLU A 105 11.88 -8.52 -10.95
C GLU A 105 13.09 -7.87 -11.64
N LYS A 106 12.92 -6.67 -12.20
CA LYS A 106 14.01 -5.90 -12.81
C LYS A 106 15.15 -5.55 -11.84
N ARG A 107 14.91 -5.60 -10.55
CA ARG A 107 15.91 -5.33 -9.49
C ARG A 107 16.51 -6.61 -8.90
N ASP A 108 16.23 -7.75 -9.50
CA ASP A 108 16.68 -9.07 -9.06
C ASP A 108 16.43 -9.33 -7.56
N LYS A 109 15.30 -8.82 -7.05
CA LYS A 109 14.95 -9.01 -5.65
C LYS A 109 14.45 -10.42 -5.38
N LYS A 110 14.94 -10.99 -4.29
CA LYS A 110 14.38 -12.24 -3.74
C LYS A 110 12.94 -12.02 -3.26
N GLY A 111 12.09 -13.04 -3.34
CA GLY A 111 10.73 -12.99 -2.82
C GLY A 111 9.63 -12.69 -3.84
N ILE A 112 9.92 -12.81 -5.13
CA ILE A 112 8.93 -12.64 -6.22
C ILE A 112 7.72 -13.56 -6.05
N GLY A 113 7.91 -14.82 -5.64
CA GLY A 113 6.82 -15.75 -5.37
C GLY A 113 5.84 -15.26 -4.28
N GLN A 114 6.33 -14.54 -3.29
CA GLN A 114 5.51 -13.96 -2.23
C GLN A 114 4.68 -12.77 -2.74
N ILE A 115 5.20 -11.96 -3.67
CA ILE A 115 4.42 -10.88 -4.31
C ILE A 115 3.29 -11.48 -5.13
N LYS A 116 3.55 -12.56 -5.91
CA LYS A 116 2.52 -13.29 -6.65
C LYS A 116 1.44 -13.85 -5.71
N ALA A 117 1.84 -14.41 -4.57
CA ALA A 117 0.90 -14.88 -3.55
C ALA A 117 0.02 -13.75 -2.99
N VAL A 118 0.59 -12.58 -2.67
CA VAL A 118 -0.16 -11.40 -2.21
C VAL A 118 -1.13 -10.91 -3.29
N THR A 119 -0.71 -10.88 -4.54
CA THR A 119 -1.58 -10.50 -5.67
C THR A 119 -2.77 -11.46 -5.81
N HIS A 120 -2.53 -12.76 -5.63
CA HIS A 120 -3.60 -13.77 -5.63
C HIS A 120 -4.59 -13.56 -4.49
N ILE A 121 -4.11 -13.34 -3.26
CA ILE A 121 -4.96 -13.07 -2.10
C ILE A 121 -5.79 -11.79 -2.32
N LEU A 122 -5.20 -10.73 -2.85
CA LEU A 122 -5.92 -9.49 -3.17
C LEU A 122 -6.99 -9.70 -4.25
N LYS A 123 -6.74 -10.58 -5.23
CA LYS A 123 -7.73 -10.96 -6.24
C LYS A 123 -8.93 -11.67 -5.60
N GLU A 124 -8.70 -12.60 -4.68
CA GLU A 124 -9.76 -13.30 -3.96
C GLU A 124 -10.55 -12.38 -3.02
N TYR A 125 -9.85 -11.46 -2.34
CA TYR A 125 -10.44 -10.54 -1.36
C TYR A 125 -11.25 -9.42 -2.01
N ALA A 126 -10.70 -8.75 -3.03
CA ALA A 126 -11.25 -7.52 -3.59
C ALA A 126 -11.85 -7.69 -4.99
N GLY A 127 -11.56 -8.82 -5.67
CA GLY A 127 -11.93 -9.04 -7.06
C GLY A 127 -10.99 -8.37 -8.05
N GLU A 128 -11.20 -8.68 -9.34
CA GLU A 128 -10.26 -8.26 -10.41
C GLU A 128 -10.29 -6.76 -10.72
N ARG A 129 -11.46 -6.11 -10.54
CA ARG A 129 -11.69 -4.73 -10.97
C ARG A 129 -11.73 -3.72 -9.82
N PHE A 130 -11.09 -4.03 -8.71
CA PHE A 130 -11.00 -3.10 -7.59
C PHE A 130 -10.04 -1.95 -7.92
N ILE A 131 -10.50 -0.70 -7.74
CA ILE A 131 -9.74 0.49 -8.11
C ILE A 131 -8.75 0.84 -7.00
N LEU A 132 -7.49 1.13 -7.35
CA LEU A 132 -6.41 1.46 -6.40
C LEU A 132 -6.77 2.63 -5.48
N ASP A 133 -7.45 3.66 -5.98
CA ASP A 133 -7.86 4.83 -5.18
C ASP A 133 -8.93 4.55 -4.12
N ARG A 134 -9.58 3.39 -4.20
CA ARG A 134 -10.53 2.94 -3.18
C ARG A 134 -9.90 2.14 -2.05
N VAL A 135 -8.58 1.96 -2.11
CA VAL A 135 -7.83 1.36 -1.00
C VAL A 135 -7.77 2.41 0.12
N ASP A 136 -8.61 2.24 1.11
CA ASP A 136 -8.69 3.05 2.32
C ASP A 136 -8.26 2.25 3.56
N LEU A 137 -8.35 2.87 4.75
CA LEU A 137 -8.00 2.21 6.01
C LEU A 137 -8.90 0.99 6.27
N ALA A 138 -10.21 1.10 6.02
CA ALA A 138 -11.16 0.01 6.22
C ALA A 138 -10.84 -1.19 5.31
N PHE A 139 -10.46 -0.94 4.04
CA PHE A 139 -9.99 -1.97 3.14
C PHE A 139 -8.73 -2.67 3.68
N CYS A 140 -7.77 -1.91 4.18
CA CYS A 140 -6.52 -2.47 4.72
C CYS A 140 -6.75 -3.31 5.98
N GLN A 141 -7.63 -2.88 6.89
CA GLN A 141 -8.05 -3.65 8.06
C GLN A 141 -8.77 -4.93 7.63
N GLY A 142 -9.74 -4.84 6.74
CA GLY A 142 -10.46 -5.99 6.20
C GLY A 142 -9.54 -7.00 5.47
N TYR A 143 -8.50 -6.55 4.77
CA TYR A 143 -7.50 -7.43 4.17
C TYR A 143 -6.71 -8.22 5.23
N ILE A 144 -6.32 -7.59 6.33
CA ILE A 144 -5.65 -8.28 7.45
C ILE A 144 -6.58 -9.30 8.09
N ASP A 145 -7.84 -8.93 8.34
CA ASP A 145 -8.85 -9.82 8.91
C ASP A 145 -9.17 -10.99 7.97
N TYR A 146 -9.24 -10.75 6.67
CA TYR A 146 -9.41 -11.80 5.68
C TYR A 146 -8.29 -12.84 5.74
N MET A 147 -7.03 -12.40 5.84
CA MET A 147 -5.89 -13.30 6.01
C MET A 147 -5.93 -14.07 7.35
N LEU A 148 -6.52 -13.47 8.37
CA LEU A 148 -6.60 -14.08 9.71
C LEU A 148 -7.73 -15.11 9.79
N THR A 149 -8.89 -14.80 9.24
CA THR A 149 -10.13 -15.55 9.46
C THR A 149 -10.52 -16.46 8.30
N THR A 150 -10.37 -15.99 7.06
CA THR A 150 -10.99 -16.59 5.87
C THR A 150 -9.98 -17.30 4.97
N PHE A 151 -8.84 -16.68 4.71
CA PHE A 151 -7.85 -17.26 3.81
C PHE A 151 -7.19 -18.51 4.41
N ARG A 152 -7.46 -19.68 3.79
CA ARG A 152 -7.02 -21.00 4.27
C ARG A 152 -6.38 -21.81 3.12
N PRO A 153 -5.15 -21.50 2.72
CA PRO A 153 -4.46 -22.27 1.69
C PRO A 153 -4.33 -23.72 2.12
N LYS A 154 -4.78 -24.66 1.26
CA LYS A 154 -4.83 -26.11 1.57
C LYS A 154 -5.62 -26.43 2.86
N GLY A 155 -6.64 -25.63 3.19
CA GLY A 155 -7.51 -25.82 4.36
C GLY A 155 -6.88 -25.45 5.72
N LYS A 156 -5.66 -24.90 5.75
CA LYS A 156 -4.96 -24.54 6.99
C LYS A 156 -4.77 -23.02 7.12
N PRO A 157 -4.81 -22.47 8.35
CA PRO A 157 -4.49 -21.05 8.54
C PRO A 157 -3.02 -20.76 8.20
N ILE A 158 -2.76 -19.59 7.65
CA ILE A 158 -1.38 -19.15 7.38
C ILE A 158 -0.67 -18.76 8.69
N ALA A 159 0.62 -19.07 8.76
CA ALA A 159 1.45 -18.72 9.92
C ALA A 159 1.52 -17.20 10.15
N ALA A 160 1.69 -16.79 11.40
CA ALA A 160 1.79 -15.38 11.77
C ALA A 160 2.96 -14.66 11.05
N SER A 161 4.10 -15.34 10.89
CA SER A 161 5.24 -14.84 10.12
C SER A 161 4.90 -14.60 8.65
N THR A 162 4.13 -15.50 8.03
CA THR A 162 3.67 -15.37 6.64
C THR A 162 2.70 -14.20 6.49
N ARG A 163 1.74 -14.03 7.43
CA ARG A 163 0.83 -12.87 7.45
C ARG A 163 1.61 -11.55 7.54
N ASN A 164 2.59 -11.49 8.44
CA ASN A 164 3.44 -10.30 8.55
C ASN A 164 4.20 -10.02 7.25
N THR A 165 4.75 -11.05 6.61
CA THR A 165 5.43 -10.91 5.31
C THR A 165 4.47 -10.39 4.23
N TYR A 166 3.26 -10.94 4.13
CA TYR A 166 2.28 -10.52 3.14
C TYR A 166 1.77 -9.09 3.39
N TYR A 167 1.55 -8.73 4.66
CA TYR A 167 1.28 -7.35 5.04
C TYR A 167 2.40 -6.41 4.60
N GLN A 168 3.66 -6.74 4.87
CA GLN A 168 4.79 -5.88 4.49
C GLN A 168 4.95 -5.72 2.98
N ILE A 169 4.68 -6.77 2.21
CA ILE A 169 4.71 -6.70 0.74
C ILE A 169 3.63 -5.77 0.22
N PHE A 170 2.40 -5.89 0.70
CA PHE A 170 1.31 -5.02 0.27
C PHE A 170 1.54 -3.58 0.72
N ASN A 171 1.97 -3.35 1.95
CA ASN A 171 2.39 -2.04 2.43
C ASN A 171 3.51 -1.44 1.57
N GLY A 172 4.50 -2.24 1.18
CA GLY A 172 5.58 -1.83 0.27
C GLY A 172 5.07 -1.43 -1.12
N ALA A 173 4.09 -2.17 -1.66
CA ALA A 173 3.45 -1.86 -2.94
C ALA A 173 2.64 -0.55 -2.89
N LEU A 174 1.90 -0.30 -1.80
CA LEU A 174 1.17 0.96 -1.61
C LEU A 174 2.14 2.15 -1.41
N ASN A 175 3.25 1.97 -0.69
CA ASN A 175 4.29 2.99 -0.60
C ASN A 175 4.93 3.29 -1.96
N ALA A 176 5.11 2.28 -2.81
CA ALA A 176 5.56 2.48 -4.19
C ALA A 176 4.51 3.26 -5.02
N ALA A 177 3.21 3.01 -4.81
CA ALA A 177 2.12 3.75 -5.46
C ALA A 177 2.14 5.24 -5.07
N VAL A 178 2.37 5.54 -3.80
CA VAL A 178 2.51 6.93 -3.32
C VAL A 178 3.72 7.61 -3.97
N ARG A 179 4.88 6.96 -4.01
CA ARG A 179 6.08 7.50 -4.69
C ARG A 179 5.86 7.71 -6.19
N ALA A 180 5.11 6.83 -6.83
CA ALA A 180 4.74 6.94 -8.24
C ALA A 180 3.58 7.93 -8.49
N LYS A 181 3.09 8.63 -7.44
CA LYS A 181 1.95 9.55 -7.49
C LYS A 181 0.67 8.91 -8.04
N ARG A 182 0.49 7.62 -7.83
CA ARG A 182 -0.71 6.85 -8.19
C ARG A 182 -1.69 6.73 -7.03
N LEU A 183 -1.20 6.93 -5.80
CA LEU A 183 -1.99 6.98 -4.57
C LEU A 183 -1.56 8.22 -3.78
N LEU A 184 -2.51 8.90 -3.16
CA LEU A 184 -2.23 10.13 -2.40
C LEU A 184 -1.43 9.83 -1.12
N ARG A 185 -1.85 8.81 -0.37
CA ARG A 185 -1.25 8.38 0.89
C ARG A 185 -1.41 6.87 1.06
N ASN A 186 -0.55 6.28 1.85
CA ASN A 186 -0.67 4.87 2.17
C ASN A 186 -1.57 4.70 3.41
N PRO A 187 -2.73 4.02 3.30
CA PRO A 187 -3.66 3.87 4.41
C PRO A 187 -3.08 3.08 5.60
N PHE A 188 -2.14 2.17 5.38
CA PHE A 188 -1.47 1.46 6.47
C PHE A 188 -0.71 2.37 7.44
N ASN A 189 -0.37 3.60 7.03
CA ASN A 189 0.29 4.56 7.93
C ASN A 189 -0.68 5.10 8.99
N GLU A 190 -1.98 5.07 8.73
CA GLU A 190 -3.04 5.50 9.65
C GLU A 190 -3.44 4.40 10.64
N MET A 191 -3.05 3.15 10.36
CA MET A 191 -3.36 2.00 11.19
C MET A 191 -2.52 2.00 12.47
N GLU A 192 -3.13 1.67 13.61
CA GLU A 192 -2.42 1.53 14.88
C GLU A 192 -1.42 0.38 14.86
N LYS A 193 -0.36 0.48 15.69
CA LYS A 193 0.65 -0.57 15.79
C LYS A 193 0.10 -1.90 16.32
N SER A 194 -0.95 -1.86 17.12
CA SER A 194 -1.66 -3.01 17.69
C SER A 194 -2.37 -3.84 16.63
N GLU A 195 -2.92 -3.18 15.60
CA GLU A 195 -3.68 -3.80 14.52
C GLU A 195 -2.78 -4.43 13.42
N LYS A 196 -1.52 -3.97 13.35
CA LYS A 196 -0.56 -4.47 12.34
C LYS A 196 -0.09 -5.89 12.69
N PRO A 197 -0.03 -6.80 11.70
CA PRO A 197 0.53 -8.13 11.92
C PRO A 197 1.95 -8.04 12.47
N LYS A 198 2.21 -8.72 13.60
CA LYS A 198 3.52 -8.76 14.22
C LYS A 198 4.29 -9.99 13.78
N MET A 199 5.62 -9.85 13.71
CA MET A 199 6.48 -11.02 13.58
C MET A 199 6.44 -11.79 14.91
N PRO A 200 6.12 -13.09 14.91
CA PRO A 200 6.16 -13.88 16.13
C PRO A 200 7.61 -13.96 16.66
N GLU A 201 7.74 -14.00 17.96
CA GLU A 201 9.03 -14.29 18.56
C GLU A 201 9.47 -15.71 18.18
N SER A 202 10.69 -15.82 17.71
CA SER A 202 11.27 -17.09 17.31
C SER A 202 11.94 -17.73 18.51
N VAL A 203 11.32 -18.76 19.07
CA VAL A 203 11.99 -19.64 20.02
C VAL A 203 12.90 -20.57 19.21
N ARG A 204 14.20 -20.35 19.32
CA ARG A 204 15.19 -21.23 18.69
C ARG A 204 15.48 -22.39 19.64
N SER A 205 15.19 -23.60 19.20
CA SER A 205 15.66 -24.83 19.84
C SER A 205 17.01 -25.21 19.24
N TYR A 206 17.87 -25.73 20.07
CA TYR A 206 19.18 -26.28 19.69
C TYR A 206 19.36 -27.62 20.35
N MET A 207 20.16 -28.48 19.75
CA MET A 207 20.52 -29.76 20.36
C MET A 207 21.65 -29.56 21.37
N THR A 208 21.55 -30.20 22.50
CA THR A 208 22.65 -30.29 23.46
C THR A 208 23.74 -31.22 22.95
N ILE A 209 24.91 -31.17 23.56
CA ILE A 209 26.03 -32.06 23.20
C ILE A 209 25.67 -33.53 23.45
N GLU A 210 24.90 -33.81 24.51
CA GLU A 210 24.42 -35.14 24.85
C GLU A 210 23.47 -35.67 23.77
N GLU A 211 22.57 -34.85 23.29
CA GLU A 211 21.65 -35.21 22.20
C GLU A 211 22.40 -35.46 20.88
N VAL A 212 23.45 -34.65 20.57
CA VAL A 212 24.30 -34.90 19.41
C VAL A 212 25.05 -36.23 19.55
N ARG A 213 25.58 -36.56 20.74
CA ARG A 213 26.22 -37.86 21.02
C ARG A 213 25.24 -39.01 20.85
N ALA A 214 24.02 -38.88 21.39
CA ALA A 214 22.97 -39.86 21.20
C ALA A 214 22.62 -40.09 19.72
N LEU A 215 22.54 -38.99 18.95
CA LEU A 215 22.33 -39.08 17.51
C LEU A 215 23.47 -39.82 16.79
N ILE A 216 24.73 -39.58 17.18
CA ILE A 216 25.88 -40.31 16.62
C ILE A 216 25.72 -41.82 16.88
N ALA A 217 25.31 -42.22 18.05
CA ALA A 217 25.13 -43.62 18.42
C ALA A 217 23.88 -44.27 17.79
N THR A 218 22.88 -43.53 17.39
CA THR A 218 21.63 -44.08 16.84
C THR A 218 21.82 -44.64 15.45
N PRO A 219 21.52 -45.92 15.17
CA PRO A 219 21.58 -46.49 13.81
C PRO A 219 20.51 -45.84 12.92
N MET A 220 20.89 -45.49 11.68
CA MET A 220 19.99 -44.97 10.64
C MET A 220 20.20 -45.70 9.31
N GLN A 221 19.09 -46.00 8.64
CA GLN A 221 19.15 -46.64 7.30
C GLN A 221 19.82 -45.73 6.25
N GLU A 222 19.57 -44.41 6.34
CA GLU A 222 20.20 -43.41 5.45
C GLU A 222 21.31 -42.64 6.17
N GLY A 223 22.51 -43.24 6.27
CA GLY A 223 23.66 -42.60 6.89
C GLY A 223 24.08 -41.27 6.30
N ARG A 224 23.78 -41.02 5.02
CA ARG A 224 24.12 -39.74 4.34
C ARG A 224 23.44 -38.53 4.98
N VAL A 225 22.17 -38.64 5.32
CA VAL A 225 21.41 -37.53 5.95
C VAL A 225 21.97 -37.25 7.33
N LYS A 226 22.20 -38.29 8.13
CA LYS A 226 22.82 -38.20 9.45
C LYS A 226 24.19 -37.52 9.39
N ASN A 227 25.07 -37.99 8.48
CA ASN A 227 26.42 -37.44 8.33
C ASN A 227 26.38 -35.96 7.92
N ALA A 228 25.48 -35.57 6.97
CA ALA A 228 25.30 -34.20 6.56
C ALA A 228 24.80 -33.31 7.72
N TYR A 229 23.89 -33.83 8.54
CA TYR A 229 23.38 -33.11 9.71
C TYR A 229 24.46 -32.93 10.80
N LEU A 230 25.19 -34.00 11.11
CA LEU A 230 26.30 -33.93 12.07
C LEU A 230 27.40 -32.98 11.56
N PHE A 231 27.73 -33.03 10.29
CA PHE A 231 28.67 -32.09 9.67
C PHE A 231 28.18 -30.64 9.84
N SER A 232 26.86 -30.39 9.65
CA SER A 232 26.25 -29.08 9.93
C SER A 232 26.43 -28.64 11.39
N CYS A 233 26.24 -29.56 12.34
CA CYS A 233 26.40 -29.27 13.78
C CYS A 233 27.83 -28.84 14.12
N PHE A 234 28.83 -29.49 13.53
CA PHE A 234 30.25 -29.19 13.81
C PHE A 234 30.79 -27.99 13.05
N CYS A 235 30.35 -27.77 11.80
CA CYS A 235 30.88 -26.74 10.93
C CYS A 235 30.02 -25.47 10.89
N GLY A 236 28.82 -25.48 11.46
CA GLY A 236 27.89 -24.35 11.43
C GLY A 236 27.35 -24.02 10.03
N LEU A 237 27.53 -24.91 9.05
CA LEU A 237 27.10 -24.71 7.67
C LEU A 237 25.60 -24.96 7.52
N ARG A 238 24.93 -24.18 6.66
CA ARG A 238 23.53 -24.42 6.32
C ARG A 238 23.41 -25.65 5.40
N ILE A 239 22.25 -26.29 5.40
CA ILE A 239 21.97 -27.44 4.54
C ILE A 239 22.22 -27.15 3.07
N SER A 240 21.89 -25.95 2.58
CA SER A 240 22.16 -25.52 1.21
C SER A 240 23.66 -25.55 0.87
N ASP A 241 24.49 -25.14 1.83
CA ASP A 241 25.94 -25.06 1.66
C ASP A 241 26.55 -26.46 1.68
N ILE A 242 26.04 -27.35 2.54
CA ILE A 242 26.46 -28.74 2.62
C ILE A 242 26.11 -29.51 1.35
N VAL A 243 24.91 -29.35 0.81
CA VAL A 243 24.47 -29.96 -0.46
C VAL A 243 25.33 -29.48 -1.64
N GLY A 244 25.74 -28.20 -1.59
CA GLY A 244 26.61 -27.61 -2.63
C GLY A 244 28.11 -27.83 -2.41
N LEU A 245 28.53 -28.45 -1.29
CA LEU A 245 29.95 -28.62 -0.95
C LEU A 245 30.65 -29.59 -1.90
N LYS A 246 31.81 -29.20 -2.38
CA LYS A 246 32.68 -30.00 -3.25
C LYS A 246 34.06 -30.10 -2.63
N TRP A 247 34.77 -31.18 -2.92
CA TRP A 247 36.13 -31.40 -2.42
C TRP A 247 37.09 -30.24 -2.68
N LYS A 248 36.93 -29.52 -3.79
CA LYS A 248 37.71 -28.32 -4.10
C LYS A 248 37.49 -27.15 -3.13
N ASN A 249 36.45 -27.20 -2.32
CA ASN A 249 36.13 -26.18 -1.31
C ASN A 249 36.60 -26.61 0.11
N VAL A 250 37.23 -27.79 0.23
CA VAL A 250 37.73 -28.30 1.50
C VAL A 250 39.27 -28.19 1.48
N PHE A 251 39.79 -27.34 2.32
CA PHE A 251 41.23 -27.19 2.50
C PHE A 251 41.60 -27.89 3.81
N VAL A 252 42.46 -28.88 3.72
CA VAL A 252 43.07 -29.51 4.90
C VAL A 252 44.30 -28.69 5.23
N ASP A 253 44.19 -27.91 6.30
CA ASP A 253 45.39 -27.24 6.83
C ASP A 253 46.30 -28.33 7.41
N LYS A 254 47.39 -28.58 6.74
CA LYS A 254 48.45 -29.45 7.30
C LYS A 254 49.17 -28.64 8.37
N GLY A 255 48.52 -28.56 9.57
CA GLY A 255 49.07 -27.85 10.70
C GLY A 255 50.56 -28.16 10.88
N GLN A 256 51.34 -27.07 10.91
CA GLN A 256 52.70 -27.07 11.44
C GLN A 256 52.64 -27.24 12.96
#